data_07f8fd5432cabb50dd67901e406abfca
#
_entry.id   07f8fd5432cabb50dd67901e406abfca
#
_cell.length_a   1.000
_cell.length_b   1.000
_cell.length_c   1.000
_cell.angle_alpha   90.00
_cell.angle_beta   90.00
_cell.angle_gamma   90.00
#
_symmetry.space_group_name_H-M   'P 1'
#
loop_
_entity.id
_entity.type
_entity.pdbx_description
1 polymer ?
#
loop_
_entity_poly.entity_id
_entity_poly.type
_entity_poly.pdbx_seq_one_letter_code
_entity_poly.pdbx_strand_id
1 'polypeptide(L)'
;INSVMDRLDGIENVDMVIGGPPCQGFSVAGKMDVNDKRSQLIWSYVKVISKVKPKAFIMENVKALGLLEKWKPIREKLLSELRHLGYTVNFMILNASDYDVPQARERIFVVGIKGNCNNVPNWEEMIKHYSHKAPTVREALQVLDKAGHGNNPSTCRAKITLASNPILRKSPYAGMLFNGLGRPTRIDGYSATLPASMGGNKTPIIDEKELYENCAPWIVTYHDEIMKDPSKAAFKEAPSFLRRMTVEEAAILQTFPIEYEFCGSQSSKYTQIGNAVPCNMAKAVATRVINVLNGEENVIFKPTEHNLFDFSYAES
;
A
#
# COMPACT_ATOMS: atom_id res chain seq x y z
N ILE A 1 5.65 12.37 16.65
CA ILE A 1 6.94 12.86 16.09
C ILE A 1 7.42 14.09 16.86
N ASN A 2 6.59 15.13 17.03
CA ASN A 2 7.03 16.36 17.71
C ASN A 2 7.57 16.12 19.12
N SER A 3 7.00 15.19 19.87
CA SER A 3 7.44 14.84 21.24
C SER A 3 8.76 14.07 21.32
N VAL A 4 9.28 13.62 20.19
CA VAL A 4 10.55 12.88 20.13
C VAL A 4 11.64 13.62 19.37
N MET A 5 11.35 14.83 18.86
CA MET A 5 12.32 15.61 18.11
C MET A 5 13.59 15.94 18.91
N ASP A 6 13.43 16.21 20.20
CA ASP A 6 14.56 16.50 21.12
C ASP A 6 15.44 15.26 21.35
N ARG A 7 14.87 14.06 21.20
CA ARG A 7 15.63 12.80 21.31
C ARG A 7 16.49 12.49 20.09
N LEU A 8 16.35 13.27 19.01
CA LEU A 8 17.16 13.15 17.81
C LEU A 8 18.44 14.03 17.90
N ASP A 9 18.59 14.81 18.98
CA ASP A 9 19.82 15.59 19.20
C ASP A 9 20.99 14.66 19.47
N GLY A 10 22.11 14.89 18.77
CA GLY A 10 23.31 14.07 18.88
C GLY A 10 23.26 12.75 18.11
N ILE A 11 22.18 12.45 17.37
CA ILE A 11 22.17 11.31 16.43
C ILE A 11 22.91 11.73 15.16
N GLU A 12 24.05 11.09 14.93
CA GLU A 12 24.91 11.32 13.77
C GLU A 12 25.14 10.03 12.97
N ASN A 13 25.65 10.18 11.75
CA ASN A 13 26.05 9.06 10.88
C ASN A 13 24.91 8.06 10.58
N VAL A 14 23.70 8.54 10.40
CA VAL A 14 22.56 7.68 10.01
C VAL A 14 22.64 7.38 8.52
N ASP A 15 22.65 6.10 8.17
CA ASP A 15 22.67 5.68 6.78
C ASP A 15 21.32 5.93 6.11
N MET A 16 20.21 5.54 6.77
CA MET A 16 18.89 5.66 6.16
C MET A 16 17.78 5.99 7.18
N VAL A 17 16.86 6.84 6.76
CA VAL A 17 15.59 7.08 7.47
C VAL A 17 14.44 6.56 6.62
N ILE A 18 13.65 5.64 7.17
CA ILE A 18 12.46 5.08 6.52
C ILE A 18 11.23 5.52 7.29
N GLY A 19 10.16 5.93 6.60
CA GLY A 19 8.91 6.31 7.24
C GLY A 19 7.70 6.35 6.32
N GLY A 20 6.52 6.08 6.93
CA GLY A 20 5.22 6.24 6.29
C GLY A 20 4.40 7.27 7.08
N PRO A 21 4.64 8.59 6.93
CA PRO A 21 3.88 9.58 7.67
C PRO A 21 2.39 9.47 7.33
N PRO A 22 1.48 9.47 8.31
CA PRO A 22 0.05 9.31 8.08
C PRO A 22 -0.49 10.34 7.08
N CYS A 23 -1.34 9.86 6.18
CA CYS A 23 -1.86 10.61 5.05
C CYS A 23 -3.40 10.67 5.06
N GLN A 24 -4.01 10.72 6.23
CA GLN A 24 -5.48 10.66 6.31
C GLN A 24 -6.18 11.86 5.65
N GLY A 25 -5.51 13.00 5.54
CA GLY A 25 -5.97 14.15 4.75
C GLY A 25 -5.91 13.94 3.24
N PHE A 26 -5.06 13.02 2.74
CA PHE A 26 -4.83 12.78 1.30
C PHE A 26 -5.56 11.55 0.77
N SER A 27 -6.10 10.69 1.63
CA SER A 27 -6.74 9.45 1.16
C SER A 27 -8.11 9.74 0.54
N VAL A 28 -8.44 8.99 -0.53
CA VAL A 28 -9.76 9.05 -1.20
C VAL A 28 -10.91 8.72 -0.23
N ALA A 29 -10.64 7.95 0.82
CA ALA A 29 -11.61 7.63 1.88
C ALA A 29 -11.71 8.72 2.97
N GLY A 30 -10.86 9.77 2.93
CA GLY A 30 -10.86 10.90 3.86
C GLY A 30 -11.50 12.15 3.25
N LYS A 31 -11.61 13.22 4.06
CA LYS A 31 -12.20 14.51 3.63
C LYS A 31 -11.34 15.28 2.63
N MET A 32 -10.15 14.78 2.27
CA MET A 32 -9.18 15.45 1.38
C MET A 32 -8.94 16.93 1.71
N ASP A 33 -8.81 17.25 3.01
CA ASP A 33 -8.60 18.60 3.48
C ASP A 33 -7.09 18.93 3.55
N VAL A 34 -6.67 19.95 2.84
CA VAL A 34 -5.28 20.43 2.79
C VAL A 34 -4.82 20.97 4.15
N ASN A 35 -5.76 21.48 4.96
CA ASN A 35 -5.52 22.08 6.27
C ASN A 35 -5.63 21.06 7.42
N ASP A 36 -5.90 19.79 7.13
CA ASP A 36 -5.96 18.74 8.15
C ASP A 36 -4.60 18.64 8.88
N LYS A 37 -4.61 18.77 10.20
CA LYS A 37 -3.40 18.66 11.05
C LYS A 37 -2.59 17.40 10.79
N ARG A 38 -3.23 16.33 10.29
CA ARG A 38 -2.59 15.07 9.94
C ARG A 38 -1.77 15.16 8.63
N SER A 39 -2.13 16.08 7.74
CA SER A 39 -1.31 16.40 6.54
C SER A 39 0.02 17.06 6.93
N GLN A 40 0.10 17.65 8.13
CA GLN A 40 1.33 18.25 8.65
C GLN A 40 2.38 17.22 9.06
N LEU A 41 2.03 15.93 9.19
CA LEU A 41 2.99 14.89 9.56
C LEU A 41 4.01 14.58 8.44
N ILE A 42 3.70 14.91 7.19
CA ILE A 42 4.69 14.90 6.11
C ILE A 42 5.82 15.91 6.42
N TRP A 43 5.46 17.12 6.87
CA TRP A 43 6.45 18.14 7.22
C TRP A 43 7.23 17.78 8.48
N SER A 44 6.62 17.04 9.41
CA SER A 44 7.36 16.48 10.55
C SER A 44 8.40 15.45 10.10
N TYR A 45 8.10 14.64 9.06
CA TYR A 45 9.07 13.74 8.46
C TYR A 45 10.23 14.53 7.81
N VAL A 46 9.94 15.60 7.06
CA VAL A 46 10.97 16.48 6.48
C VAL A 46 11.87 17.10 7.57
N LYS A 47 11.27 17.51 8.71
CA LYS A 47 12.05 18.01 9.86
C LYS A 47 12.99 16.93 10.45
N VAL A 48 12.56 15.67 10.50
CA VAL A 48 13.43 14.57 10.92
C VAL A 48 14.61 14.45 9.96
N ILE A 49 14.37 14.42 8.65
CA ILE A 49 15.43 14.39 7.63
C ILE A 49 16.39 15.57 7.76
N SER A 50 15.87 16.78 7.96
CA SER A 50 16.70 18.00 8.16
C SER A 50 17.60 17.90 9.40
N LYS A 51 17.09 17.29 10.48
CA LYS A 51 17.82 17.19 11.76
C LYS A 51 18.85 16.06 11.73
N VAL A 52 18.44 14.87 11.27
CA VAL A 52 19.27 13.65 11.26
C VAL A 52 20.26 13.64 10.09
N LYS A 53 19.93 14.27 8.97
CA LYS A 53 20.74 14.35 7.75
C LYS A 53 21.26 12.99 7.27
N PRO A 54 20.40 11.96 7.11
CA PRO A 54 20.81 10.64 6.72
C PRO A 54 21.47 10.63 5.33
N LYS A 55 22.21 9.57 5.00
CA LYS A 55 22.75 9.39 3.62
C LYS A 55 21.65 9.17 2.60
N ALA A 56 20.56 8.48 3.00
CA ALA A 56 19.36 8.29 2.17
C ALA A 56 18.09 8.31 3.01
N PHE A 57 16.95 8.45 2.35
CA PHE A 57 15.64 8.27 2.98
C PHE A 57 14.63 7.62 2.03
N ILE A 58 13.66 6.92 2.61
CA ILE A 58 12.52 6.36 1.91
C ILE A 58 11.26 6.81 2.65
N MET A 59 10.37 7.52 1.96
CA MET A 59 9.04 7.88 2.47
C MET A 59 7.96 7.18 1.65
N GLU A 60 7.14 6.37 2.30
CA GLU A 60 5.95 5.75 1.69
C GLU A 60 4.70 6.59 1.95
N ASN A 61 3.76 6.52 1.00
CA ASN A 61 2.45 7.13 1.17
C ASN A 61 1.40 6.53 0.20
N VAL A 62 0.15 6.98 0.29
CA VAL A 62 -0.90 6.57 -0.64
C VAL A 62 -0.68 7.14 -2.03
N LYS A 63 -1.03 6.37 -3.09
CA LYS A 63 -0.82 6.78 -4.49
C LYS A 63 -1.49 8.12 -4.84
N ALA A 64 -2.56 8.50 -4.13
CA ALA A 64 -3.27 9.75 -4.35
C ALA A 64 -2.35 10.97 -4.25
N LEU A 65 -1.36 10.96 -3.34
CA LEU A 65 -0.35 12.01 -3.22
C LEU A 65 0.49 12.14 -4.51
N GLY A 66 0.73 11.03 -5.21
CA GLY A 66 1.51 10.99 -6.45
C GLY A 66 0.72 11.39 -7.69
N LEU A 67 -0.56 11.02 -7.78
CA LEU A 67 -1.33 11.11 -9.03
C LEU A 67 -2.32 12.26 -9.10
N LEU A 68 -2.97 12.62 -7.97
CA LEU A 68 -4.03 13.60 -8.04
C LEU A 68 -3.48 15.02 -8.20
N GLU A 69 -4.00 15.76 -9.18
CA GLU A 69 -3.63 17.16 -9.44
C GLU A 69 -3.85 18.05 -8.22
N LYS A 70 -4.89 17.78 -7.45
CA LYS A 70 -5.16 18.46 -6.18
C LYS A 70 -3.96 18.45 -5.22
N TRP A 71 -3.14 17.39 -5.24
CA TRP A 71 -1.98 17.22 -4.34
C TRP A 71 -0.66 17.60 -5.00
N LYS A 72 -0.65 17.99 -6.26
CA LYS A 72 0.54 18.42 -6.99
C LYS A 72 1.31 19.53 -6.26
N PRO A 73 0.67 20.62 -5.76
CA PRO A 73 1.43 21.66 -5.07
C PRO A 73 2.15 21.17 -3.81
N ILE A 74 1.52 20.25 -3.05
CA ILE A 74 2.14 19.68 -1.85
C ILE A 74 3.29 18.76 -2.23
N ARG A 75 3.11 17.93 -3.27
CA ARG A 75 4.16 17.05 -3.78
C ARG A 75 5.37 17.84 -4.29
N GLU A 76 5.15 18.88 -5.08
CA GLU A 76 6.20 19.74 -5.60
C GLU A 76 6.95 20.45 -4.47
N LYS A 77 6.24 21.01 -3.50
CA LYS A 77 6.83 21.62 -2.31
C LYS A 77 7.67 20.60 -1.53
N LEU A 78 7.14 19.38 -1.30
CA LEU A 78 7.87 18.32 -0.63
C LEU A 78 9.20 18.00 -1.31
N LEU A 79 9.17 17.79 -2.63
CA LEU A 79 10.39 17.51 -3.40
C LEU A 79 11.36 18.70 -3.38
N SER A 80 10.86 19.91 -3.47
CA SER A 80 11.68 21.14 -3.40
C SER A 80 12.39 21.27 -2.05
N GLU A 81 11.67 21.12 -0.93
CA GLU A 81 12.26 21.17 0.41
C GLU A 81 13.35 20.12 0.60
N LEU A 82 13.10 18.89 0.14
CA LEU A 82 14.09 17.81 0.23
C LEU A 82 15.33 18.08 -0.63
N ARG A 83 15.17 18.70 -1.82
CA ARG A 83 16.30 19.14 -2.64
C ARG A 83 17.10 20.25 -1.95
N HIS A 84 16.45 21.23 -1.33
CA HIS A 84 17.13 22.28 -0.56
C HIS A 84 17.92 21.73 0.62
N LEU A 85 17.53 20.56 1.17
CA LEU A 85 18.30 19.85 2.20
C LEU A 85 19.52 19.08 1.64
N GLY A 86 19.76 19.14 0.34
CA GLY A 86 20.93 18.54 -0.30
C GLY A 86 20.70 17.11 -0.80
N TYR A 87 19.44 16.71 -1.10
CA TYR A 87 19.14 15.37 -1.62
C TYR A 87 18.81 15.40 -3.10
N THR A 88 19.36 14.45 -3.83
CA THR A 88 18.87 14.03 -5.14
C THR A 88 17.62 13.20 -4.90
N VAL A 89 16.44 13.72 -5.27
CA VAL A 89 15.16 13.14 -4.88
C VAL A 89 14.15 13.08 -6.02
N ASN A 90 13.41 12.00 -6.09
CA ASN A 90 12.22 11.85 -6.92
C ASN A 90 11.26 10.87 -6.27
N PHE A 91 10.09 10.67 -6.88
CA PHE A 91 9.11 9.68 -6.46
C PHE A 91 8.81 8.68 -7.59
N MET A 92 8.25 7.54 -7.20
CA MET A 92 7.71 6.50 -8.06
C MET A 92 6.42 5.97 -7.47
N ILE A 93 5.57 5.37 -8.30
CA ILE A 93 4.36 4.67 -7.85
C ILE A 93 4.52 3.22 -8.22
N LEU A 94 4.44 2.36 -7.22
CA LEU A 94 4.62 0.92 -7.36
C LEU A 94 3.32 0.20 -7.01
N ASN A 95 3.05 -0.91 -7.72
CA ASN A 95 2.00 -1.86 -7.36
C ASN A 95 2.65 -3.07 -6.66
N ALA A 96 2.17 -3.41 -5.50
CA ALA A 96 2.70 -4.52 -4.70
C ALA A 96 2.67 -5.86 -5.46
N SER A 97 1.68 -6.08 -6.34
CA SER A 97 1.59 -7.29 -7.15
C SER A 97 2.77 -7.51 -8.12
N ASP A 98 3.57 -6.48 -8.35
CA ASP A 98 4.76 -6.57 -9.19
C ASP A 98 6.02 -6.95 -8.37
N TYR A 99 5.88 -7.20 -7.06
CA TYR A 99 6.96 -7.46 -6.09
C TYR A 99 6.61 -8.63 -5.17
N ASP A 100 6.16 -9.75 -5.72
CA ASP A 100 5.81 -10.99 -4.98
C ASP A 100 4.74 -10.81 -3.89
N VAL A 101 3.86 -9.80 -3.99
CA VAL A 101 2.81 -9.55 -3.01
C VAL A 101 1.45 -9.91 -3.62
N PRO A 102 0.69 -10.88 -3.10
CA PRO A 102 -0.60 -11.31 -3.64
C PRO A 102 -1.73 -10.29 -3.38
N GLN A 103 -1.43 -9.01 -3.60
CA GLN A 103 -2.33 -7.89 -3.33
C GLN A 103 -2.14 -6.77 -4.36
N ALA A 104 -3.24 -6.31 -4.96
CA ALA A 104 -3.29 -5.10 -5.78
C ALA A 104 -3.29 -3.86 -4.86
N ARG A 105 -2.08 -3.41 -4.49
CA ARG A 105 -1.87 -2.28 -3.59
C ARG A 105 -0.86 -1.30 -4.19
N GLU A 106 -1.32 -0.13 -4.58
CA GLU A 106 -0.46 0.90 -5.13
C GLU A 106 -0.04 1.92 -4.09
N ARG A 107 1.25 2.24 -4.06
CA ARG A 107 1.84 3.21 -3.13
C ARG A 107 2.84 4.11 -3.84
N ILE A 108 2.91 5.36 -3.38
CA ILE A 108 3.99 6.27 -3.76
C ILE A 108 5.17 6.07 -2.81
N PHE A 109 6.36 6.02 -3.38
CA PHE A 109 7.61 6.10 -2.64
C PHE A 109 8.36 7.35 -3.07
N VAL A 110 8.74 8.18 -2.10
CA VAL A 110 9.65 9.30 -2.32
C VAL A 110 11.00 8.87 -1.78
N VAL A 111 11.99 8.80 -2.64
CA VAL A 111 13.34 8.31 -2.31
C VAL A 111 14.35 9.40 -2.59
N GLY A 112 15.23 9.68 -1.63
CA GLY A 112 16.30 10.65 -1.78
C GLY A 112 17.63 10.08 -1.30
N ILE A 113 18.70 10.43 -2.03
CA ILE A 113 20.10 10.14 -1.67
C ILE A 113 20.82 11.47 -1.57
N LYS A 114 21.64 11.63 -0.53
CA LYS A 114 22.42 12.84 -0.31
C LYS A 114 23.46 13.00 -1.41
N GLY A 115 23.52 14.18 -2.06
CA GLY A 115 24.45 14.44 -3.15
C GLY A 115 23.95 15.47 -4.15
N ASN A 116 24.37 15.35 -5.41
CA ASN A 116 24.05 16.32 -6.46
C ASN A 116 22.54 16.44 -6.70
N CYS A 117 21.97 17.59 -6.32
CA CYS A 117 20.53 17.84 -6.35
C CYS A 117 20.00 18.29 -7.72
N ASN A 118 20.87 18.52 -8.71
CA ASN A 118 20.48 19.07 -10.01
C ASN A 118 19.88 18.03 -10.95
N ASN A 119 20.14 16.74 -10.70
CA ASN A 119 19.66 15.63 -11.51
C ASN A 119 18.45 14.96 -10.88
N VAL A 120 17.51 14.50 -11.71
CA VAL A 120 16.30 13.80 -11.26
C VAL A 120 16.51 12.28 -11.40
N PRO A 121 16.56 11.53 -10.29
CA PRO A 121 16.75 10.09 -10.38
C PRO A 121 15.54 9.39 -10.98
N ASN A 122 15.79 8.36 -11.78
CA ASN A 122 14.75 7.50 -12.36
C ASN A 122 14.54 6.25 -11.49
N TRP A 123 13.99 6.44 -10.31
CA TRP A 123 13.74 5.34 -9.36
C TRP A 123 12.86 4.24 -9.94
N GLU A 124 11.90 4.58 -10.79
CA GLU A 124 11.01 3.61 -11.41
C GLU A 124 11.79 2.60 -12.27
N GLU A 125 12.70 3.07 -13.12
CA GLU A 125 13.58 2.23 -13.93
C GLU A 125 14.50 1.38 -13.05
N MET A 126 15.06 1.99 -12.01
CA MET A 126 15.99 1.32 -11.10
C MET A 126 15.31 0.19 -10.31
N ILE A 127 14.06 0.37 -9.89
CA ILE A 127 13.32 -0.63 -9.10
C ILE A 127 12.73 -1.73 -9.98
N LYS A 128 12.46 -1.46 -11.24
CA LYS A 128 11.90 -2.44 -12.19
C LYS A 128 12.72 -3.74 -12.26
N HIS A 129 14.01 -3.66 -12.06
CA HIS A 129 14.89 -4.83 -12.00
C HIS A 129 14.51 -5.83 -10.91
N TYR A 130 13.88 -5.38 -9.81
CA TYR A 130 13.42 -6.20 -8.70
C TYR A 130 11.95 -6.64 -8.83
N SER A 131 11.36 -6.45 -10.01
CA SER A 131 9.97 -6.81 -10.26
C SER A 131 9.83 -8.32 -10.46
N HIS A 132 8.91 -8.92 -9.70
CA HIS A 132 8.54 -10.34 -9.79
C HIS A 132 7.03 -10.48 -9.70
N LYS A 133 6.46 -11.32 -10.56
CA LYS A 133 5.02 -11.58 -10.54
C LYS A 133 4.62 -12.27 -9.23
N ALA A 134 3.63 -11.70 -8.56
CA ALA A 134 3.12 -12.27 -7.32
C ALA A 134 2.40 -13.60 -7.53
N PRO A 135 2.40 -14.47 -6.50
CA PRO A 135 1.49 -15.61 -6.45
C PRO A 135 0.04 -15.14 -6.34
N THR A 136 -0.90 -16.00 -6.65
CA THR A 136 -2.32 -15.79 -6.37
C THR A 136 -2.59 -15.85 -4.87
N VAL A 137 -3.76 -15.39 -4.42
CA VAL A 137 -4.19 -15.53 -3.02
C VAL A 137 -4.22 -17.02 -2.64
N ARG A 138 -4.69 -17.91 -3.53
CA ARG A 138 -4.70 -19.37 -3.30
C ARG A 138 -3.30 -19.88 -2.99
N GLU A 139 -2.35 -19.60 -3.88
CA GLU A 139 -0.97 -20.06 -3.73
C GLU A 139 -0.31 -19.50 -2.45
N ALA A 140 -0.56 -18.24 -2.13
CA ALA A 140 -0.01 -17.63 -0.94
C ALA A 140 -0.58 -18.21 0.36
N LEU A 141 -1.87 -18.56 0.40
CA LEU A 141 -2.52 -19.09 1.59
C LEU A 141 -2.30 -20.59 1.82
N GLN A 142 -1.67 -21.32 0.87
CA GLN A 142 -1.37 -22.75 1.02
C GLN A 142 -0.43 -23.08 2.20
N VAL A 143 0.32 -22.09 2.69
CA VAL A 143 1.22 -22.28 3.85
C VAL A 143 0.48 -22.27 5.19
N LEU A 144 -0.79 -21.91 5.18
CA LEU A 144 -1.64 -21.83 6.37
C LEU A 144 -2.59 -23.02 6.48
N ASP A 145 -2.79 -23.44 7.71
CA ASP A 145 -3.89 -24.35 8.05
C ASP A 145 -5.25 -23.69 7.85
N LYS A 146 -6.33 -24.47 7.92
CA LYS A 146 -7.69 -23.92 7.90
C LYS A 146 -7.89 -22.94 9.06
N ALA A 147 -8.70 -21.92 8.85
CA ALA A 147 -9.01 -20.91 9.87
C ALA A 147 -9.47 -21.55 11.20
N GLY A 148 -8.88 -21.10 12.30
CA GLY A 148 -9.12 -21.65 13.64
C GLY A 148 -8.24 -22.84 14.00
N HIS A 149 -7.29 -23.27 13.14
CA HIS A 149 -6.44 -24.44 13.36
C HIS A 149 -4.95 -24.10 13.17
N GLY A 150 -4.09 -24.85 13.83
CA GLY A 150 -2.64 -24.85 13.66
C GLY A 150 -2.01 -23.46 13.60
N ASN A 151 -1.36 -23.16 12.52
CA ASN A 151 -0.70 -21.87 12.29
C ASN A 151 -1.64 -20.76 11.79
N ASN A 152 -2.95 -21.00 11.72
CA ASN A 152 -4.01 -20.03 11.40
C ASN A 152 -5.09 -19.99 12.52
N PRO A 153 -4.72 -19.76 13.78
CA PRO A 153 -5.60 -19.93 14.95
C PRO A 153 -6.69 -18.86 15.07
N SER A 154 -6.54 -17.72 14.40
CA SER A 154 -7.48 -16.61 14.50
C SER A 154 -8.79 -16.90 13.77
N THR A 155 -9.88 -16.34 14.27
CA THR A 155 -11.17 -16.29 13.59
C THR A 155 -11.80 -14.92 13.76
N CYS A 156 -12.45 -14.40 12.73
CA CYS A 156 -13.21 -13.16 12.83
C CYS A 156 -14.70 -13.48 12.97
N ARG A 157 -15.28 -13.15 14.13
CA ARG A 157 -16.68 -13.48 14.48
C ARG A 157 -17.72 -12.52 13.86
N ALA A 158 -17.32 -11.51 13.10
CA ALA A 158 -18.25 -10.57 12.48
C ALA A 158 -19.13 -11.29 11.44
N LYS A 159 -20.43 -11.31 11.70
CA LYS A 159 -21.40 -11.94 10.79
C LYS A 159 -21.32 -11.33 9.38
N ILE A 160 -21.57 -12.16 8.39
CA ILE A 160 -21.70 -11.77 6.99
C ILE A 160 -23.17 -11.83 6.61
N THR A 161 -23.74 -10.70 6.24
CA THR A 161 -25.12 -10.61 5.77
C THR A 161 -25.17 -9.92 4.43
N LEU A 162 -26.09 -10.35 3.58
CA LEU A 162 -26.30 -9.75 2.27
C LEU A 162 -27.05 -8.42 2.41
N ALA A 163 -26.73 -7.49 1.55
CA ALA A 163 -27.41 -6.19 1.52
C ALA A 163 -28.74 -6.27 0.79
N SER A 164 -29.79 -5.65 1.35
CA SER A 164 -31.08 -5.51 0.66
C SER A 164 -31.03 -4.51 -0.50
N ASN A 165 -30.13 -3.54 -0.42
CA ASN A 165 -29.87 -2.55 -1.47
C ASN A 165 -28.38 -2.55 -1.84
N PRO A 166 -27.90 -3.56 -2.58
CA PRO A 166 -26.50 -3.69 -2.92
C PRO A 166 -26.06 -2.61 -3.91
N ILE A 167 -24.86 -2.10 -3.75
CA ILE A 167 -24.22 -1.26 -4.77
C ILE A 167 -23.58 -2.17 -5.79
N LEU A 168 -24.23 -2.32 -6.93
CA LEU A 168 -23.75 -3.14 -8.05
C LEU A 168 -22.65 -2.41 -8.83
N ARG A 169 -21.65 -3.15 -9.24
CA ARG A 169 -20.56 -2.73 -10.12
C ARG A 169 -20.37 -3.79 -11.20
N LYS A 170 -19.65 -3.46 -12.28
CA LYS A 170 -19.35 -4.42 -13.35
C LYS A 170 -18.65 -5.70 -12.83
N SER A 171 -17.82 -5.56 -11.80
CA SER A 171 -17.13 -6.70 -11.17
C SER A 171 -17.79 -7.07 -9.85
N PRO A 172 -18.05 -8.37 -9.56
CA PRO A 172 -18.60 -8.85 -8.29
C PRO A 172 -17.70 -8.49 -7.09
N TYR A 173 -16.39 -8.36 -7.33
CA TYR A 173 -15.39 -8.00 -6.31
C TYR A 173 -15.31 -6.49 -6.02
N ALA A 174 -15.93 -5.65 -6.83
CA ALA A 174 -15.87 -4.19 -6.68
C ALA A 174 -17.14 -3.57 -6.07
N GLY A 175 -18.26 -4.30 -6.06
CA GLY A 175 -19.54 -3.87 -5.51
C GLY A 175 -19.60 -3.90 -3.97
N MET A 176 -20.72 -3.44 -3.41
CA MET A 176 -21.06 -3.62 -1.99
C MET A 176 -22.28 -4.54 -1.91
N LEU A 177 -22.04 -5.84 -1.95
CA LEU A 177 -23.06 -6.88 -1.98
C LEU A 177 -23.42 -7.36 -0.57
N PHE A 178 -22.58 -7.04 0.41
CA PHE A 178 -22.73 -7.39 1.81
C PHE A 178 -22.91 -6.13 2.67
N ASN A 179 -23.54 -6.31 3.83
CA ASN A 179 -23.58 -5.26 4.84
C ASN A 179 -22.17 -5.03 5.42
N GLY A 180 -21.78 -3.79 5.57
CA GLY A 180 -20.40 -3.40 5.89
C GLY A 180 -19.54 -3.21 4.63
N LEU A 181 -18.24 -2.98 4.83
CA LEU A 181 -17.30 -2.64 3.74
C LEU A 181 -16.38 -3.79 3.32
N GLY A 182 -16.52 -4.98 3.97
CA GLY A 182 -15.76 -6.17 3.61
C GLY A 182 -16.19 -6.70 2.25
N ARG A 183 -15.24 -6.86 1.35
CA ARG A 183 -15.45 -7.35 -0.02
C ARG A 183 -14.98 -8.80 -0.15
N PRO A 184 -15.55 -9.57 -1.10
CA PRO A 184 -15.00 -10.89 -1.41
C PRO A 184 -13.56 -10.76 -1.90
N THR A 185 -12.75 -11.74 -1.52
CA THR A 185 -11.37 -11.86 -1.97
C THR A 185 -11.34 -12.70 -3.25
N ARG A 186 -10.59 -12.27 -4.25
CA ARG A 186 -10.36 -13.06 -5.46
C ARG A 186 -9.30 -14.12 -5.17
N ILE A 187 -9.70 -15.38 -5.06
CA ILE A 187 -8.82 -16.48 -4.66
C ILE A 187 -7.78 -16.81 -5.75
N ASP A 188 -8.20 -16.91 -7.00
CA ASP A 188 -7.31 -17.20 -8.13
C ASP A 188 -6.77 -15.91 -8.80
N GLY A 189 -6.54 -14.88 -7.99
CA GLY A 189 -5.98 -13.61 -8.40
C GLY A 189 -5.32 -12.90 -7.22
N TYR A 190 -5.30 -11.57 -7.28
CA TYR A 190 -4.76 -10.74 -6.19
C TYR A 190 -5.87 -10.21 -5.30
N SER A 191 -5.63 -10.14 -4.01
CA SER A 191 -6.53 -9.47 -3.09
C SER A 191 -6.61 -7.97 -3.39
N ALA A 192 -7.73 -7.33 -3.06
CA ALA A 192 -7.79 -5.89 -3.00
C ALA A 192 -6.91 -5.36 -1.86
N THR A 193 -6.58 -4.06 -1.90
CA THR A 193 -5.85 -3.41 -0.80
C THR A 193 -6.51 -3.68 0.54
N LEU A 194 -5.79 -4.28 1.48
CA LEU A 194 -6.23 -4.54 2.85
C LEU A 194 -6.30 -3.22 3.62
N PRO A 195 -7.48 -2.83 4.14
CA PRO A 195 -7.62 -1.57 4.87
C PRO A 195 -7.22 -1.71 6.34
N ALA A 196 -6.65 -0.65 6.93
CA ALA A 196 -6.33 -0.62 8.36
C ALA A 196 -7.57 -0.74 9.29
N SER A 197 -8.76 -0.57 8.74
CA SER A 197 -10.02 -0.66 9.47
C SER A 197 -10.63 -2.07 9.50
N MET A 198 -9.87 -3.11 9.16
CA MET A 198 -10.26 -4.51 9.34
C MET A 198 -10.50 -4.84 10.82
N GLY A 199 -11.06 -6.01 11.09
CA GLY A 199 -11.35 -6.50 12.46
C GLY A 199 -12.84 -6.57 12.79
N GLY A 200 -13.70 -6.29 11.80
CA GLY A 200 -15.16 -6.36 11.92
C GLY A 200 -15.80 -6.49 10.54
N ASN A 201 -16.92 -5.81 10.31
CA ASN A 201 -17.66 -5.85 9.03
C ASN A 201 -16.89 -5.28 7.82
N LYS A 202 -15.71 -4.72 8.03
CA LYS A 202 -14.81 -4.24 6.97
C LYS A 202 -13.74 -5.26 6.58
N THR A 203 -13.65 -6.38 7.31
CA THR A 203 -12.71 -7.46 7.01
C THR A 203 -13.10 -8.13 5.70
N PRO A 204 -12.16 -8.39 4.78
CA PRO A 204 -12.42 -9.11 3.55
C PRO A 204 -13.05 -10.49 3.80
N ILE A 205 -13.72 -11.01 2.79
CA ILE A 205 -14.47 -12.29 2.85
C ILE A 205 -13.74 -13.32 2.02
N ILE A 206 -13.54 -14.50 2.60
CA ILE A 206 -12.98 -15.69 1.96
C ILE A 206 -14.14 -16.66 1.67
N ASP A 207 -14.17 -17.18 0.45
CA ASP A 207 -15.00 -18.32 0.08
C ASP A 207 -14.18 -19.59 0.28
N GLU A 208 -14.53 -20.39 1.29
CA GLU A 208 -13.79 -21.61 1.64
C GLU A 208 -13.94 -22.71 0.58
N LYS A 209 -15.09 -22.76 -0.11
CA LYS A 209 -15.28 -23.73 -1.20
C LYS A 209 -14.41 -23.39 -2.41
N GLU A 210 -14.31 -22.11 -2.74
CA GLU A 210 -13.37 -21.66 -3.77
C GLU A 210 -11.93 -21.97 -3.35
N LEU A 211 -11.55 -21.65 -2.10
CA LEU A 211 -10.18 -21.79 -1.63
C LEU A 211 -9.72 -23.25 -1.51
N TYR A 212 -10.53 -24.12 -0.91
CA TYR A 212 -10.12 -25.47 -0.55
C TYR A 212 -10.65 -26.58 -1.47
N GLU A 213 -11.79 -26.36 -2.13
CA GLU A 213 -12.49 -27.36 -2.93
C GLU A 213 -12.44 -27.06 -4.45
N ASN A 214 -11.81 -25.97 -4.86
CA ASN A 214 -11.76 -25.48 -6.25
C ASN A 214 -13.14 -25.28 -6.88
N CYS A 215 -14.15 -24.96 -6.07
CA CYS A 215 -15.48 -24.63 -6.56
C CYS A 215 -15.46 -23.26 -7.26
N ALA A 216 -16.42 -23.05 -8.16
CA ALA A 216 -16.63 -21.73 -8.75
C ALA A 216 -16.99 -20.71 -7.66
N PRO A 217 -16.49 -19.45 -7.73
CA PRO A 217 -16.76 -18.41 -6.72
C PRO A 217 -18.26 -18.16 -6.56
N TRP A 218 -18.81 -18.37 -5.38
CA TRP A 218 -20.23 -18.13 -5.10
C TRP A 218 -20.64 -16.68 -5.42
N ILE A 219 -19.76 -15.73 -5.16
CA ILE A 219 -20.05 -14.31 -5.36
C ILE A 219 -20.33 -13.97 -6.81
N VAL A 220 -19.74 -14.68 -7.78
CA VAL A 220 -19.98 -14.47 -9.21
C VAL A 220 -21.40 -14.87 -9.56
N THR A 221 -21.84 -16.04 -9.12
CA THR A 221 -23.21 -16.52 -9.36
C THR A 221 -24.24 -15.59 -8.72
N TYR A 222 -24.04 -15.22 -7.44
CA TYR A 222 -24.93 -14.31 -6.74
C TYR A 222 -24.97 -12.92 -7.40
N HIS A 223 -23.85 -12.39 -7.82
CA HIS A 223 -23.77 -11.10 -8.52
C HIS A 223 -24.54 -11.15 -9.84
N ASP A 224 -24.36 -12.20 -10.63
CA ASP A 224 -25.04 -12.36 -11.91
C ASP A 224 -26.58 -12.49 -11.75
N GLU A 225 -27.02 -13.16 -10.69
CA GLU A 225 -28.44 -13.25 -10.36
C GLU A 225 -29.07 -11.87 -10.07
N ILE A 226 -28.42 -11.06 -9.21
CA ILE A 226 -28.96 -9.75 -8.84
C ILE A 226 -28.70 -8.68 -9.91
N MET A 227 -27.73 -8.87 -10.80
CA MET A 227 -27.57 -8.03 -11.98
C MET A 227 -28.69 -8.24 -13.00
N LYS A 228 -29.19 -9.49 -13.15
CA LYS A 228 -30.33 -9.83 -14.00
C LYS A 228 -31.66 -9.40 -13.39
N ASP A 229 -31.78 -9.53 -12.07
CA ASP A 229 -33.01 -9.21 -11.34
C ASP A 229 -32.69 -8.60 -9.97
N PRO A 230 -32.58 -7.29 -9.85
CA PRO A 230 -32.25 -6.61 -8.58
C PRO A 230 -33.27 -6.88 -7.44
N SER A 231 -34.50 -7.31 -7.76
CA SER A 231 -35.52 -7.62 -6.75
C SER A 231 -35.18 -8.85 -5.90
N LYS A 232 -34.24 -9.69 -6.36
CA LYS A 232 -33.72 -10.85 -5.62
C LYS A 232 -32.76 -10.47 -4.48
N ALA A 233 -32.30 -9.23 -4.45
CA ALA A 233 -31.47 -8.74 -3.35
C ALA A 233 -32.35 -8.64 -2.07
N ALA A 234 -31.96 -9.38 -1.04
CA ALA A 234 -32.68 -9.40 0.22
C ALA A 234 -31.68 -9.47 1.40
N PHE A 235 -32.07 -8.87 2.51
CA PHE A 235 -31.34 -9.05 3.76
C PHE A 235 -31.48 -10.51 4.22
N LYS A 236 -30.35 -11.24 4.22
CA LYS A 236 -30.26 -12.62 4.75
C LYS A 236 -28.83 -12.92 5.18
N GLU A 237 -28.64 -13.93 5.99
CA GLU A 237 -27.29 -14.41 6.29
C GLU A 237 -26.64 -14.97 5.02
N ALA A 238 -25.36 -14.71 4.87
CA ALA A 238 -24.57 -15.26 3.78
C ALA A 238 -24.36 -16.77 3.99
N PRO A 239 -24.06 -17.53 2.94
CA PRO A 239 -23.70 -18.94 3.07
C PRO A 239 -22.60 -19.17 4.12
N SER A 240 -22.70 -20.26 4.89
CA SER A 240 -21.80 -20.57 6.02
C SER A 240 -20.34 -20.81 5.62
N PHE A 241 -20.09 -21.15 4.35
CA PHE A 241 -18.73 -21.30 3.81
C PHE A 241 -18.07 -19.96 3.44
N LEU A 242 -18.79 -18.83 3.56
CA LEU A 242 -18.22 -17.50 3.48
C LEU A 242 -17.84 -17.03 4.88
N ARG A 243 -16.57 -16.76 5.10
CA ARG A 243 -16.06 -16.25 6.38
C ARG A 243 -15.21 -15.00 6.21
N ARG A 244 -14.96 -14.32 7.29
CA ARG A 244 -14.00 -13.22 7.31
C ARG A 244 -12.57 -13.76 7.27
N MET A 245 -11.71 -13.02 6.57
CA MET A 245 -10.26 -13.26 6.54
C MET A 245 -9.69 -13.25 7.95
N THR A 246 -8.76 -14.14 8.26
CA THR A 246 -8.07 -14.20 9.55
C THR A 246 -6.94 -13.16 9.64
N VAL A 247 -6.35 -13.00 10.83
CA VAL A 247 -5.17 -12.15 11.02
C VAL A 247 -3.98 -12.72 10.25
N GLU A 248 -3.78 -14.02 10.35
CA GLU A 248 -2.68 -14.75 9.71
C GLU A 248 -2.79 -14.67 8.19
N GLU A 249 -3.98 -14.88 7.63
CA GLU A 249 -4.21 -14.71 6.19
C GLU A 249 -3.92 -13.29 5.72
N ALA A 250 -4.37 -12.28 6.47
CA ALA A 250 -4.08 -10.89 6.14
C ALA A 250 -2.57 -10.59 6.23
N ALA A 251 -1.84 -11.19 7.17
CA ALA A 251 -0.41 -11.05 7.32
C ALA A 251 0.35 -11.68 6.14
N ILE A 252 -0.02 -12.89 5.73
CA ILE A 252 0.57 -13.58 4.57
C ILE A 252 0.32 -12.77 3.28
N LEU A 253 -0.88 -12.22 3.09
CA LEU A 253 -1.19 -11.37 1.93
C LEU A 253 -0.45 -10.03 1.93
N GLN A 254 0.13 -9.62 3.06
CA GLN A 254 1.08 -8.49 3.19
C GLN A 254 2.55 -8.97 3.20
N THR A 255 2.77 -10.25 2.94
CA THR A 255 4.08 -10.90 2.90
C THR A 255 4.89 -10.77 4.20
N PHE A 256 4.20 -10.70 5.36
CA PHE A 256 4.87 -10.89 6.64
C PHE A 256 5.35 -12.33 6.78
N PRO A 257 6.51 -12.56 7.40
CA PRO A 257 6.93 -13.91 7.78
C PRO A 257 5.87 -14.61 8.63
N ILE A 258 5.72 -15.92 8.44
CA ILE A 258 4.68 -16.70 9.13
C ILE A 258 4.86 -16.70 10.66
N GLU A 259 6.11 -16.59 11.10
CA GLU A 259 6.51 -16.51 12.51
C GLU A 259 6.39 -15.09 13.11
N TYR A 260 5.96 -14.08 12.32
CA TYR A 260 5.88 -12.71 12.80
C TYR A 260 4.73 -12.53 13.78
N GLU A 261 5.05 -12.16 15.01
CA GLU A 261 4.08 -11.96 16.08
C GLU A 261 3.57 -10.52 16.15
N PHE A 262 2.28 -10.35 15.92
CA PHE A 262 1.59 -9.07 16.14
C PHE A 262 1.11 -8.97 17.58
N CYS A 263 1.31 -7.81 18.22
CA CYS A 263 0.90 -7.55 19.58
C CYS A 263 -0.47 -6.84 19.66
N GLY A 264 -1.15 -7.03 20.80
CA GLY A 264 -2.40 -6.37 21.11
C GLY A 264 -3.67 -7.15 20.71
N SER A 265 -4.81 -6.46 20.73
CA SER A 265 -6.09 -7.05 20.36
C SER A 265 -6.14 -7.46 18.89
N GLN A 266 -7.04 -8.36 18.52
CA GLN A 266 -7.25 -8.76 17.13
C GLN A 266 -7.49 -7.55 16.19
N SER A 267 -8.28 -6.58 16.63
CA SER A 267 -8.49 -5.34 15.86
C SER A 267 -7.20 -4.54 15.71
N SER A 268 -6.35 -4.49 16.75
CA SER A 268 -5.04 -3.85 16.67
C SER A 268 -4.11 -4.54 15.68
N LYS A 269 -4.09 -5.88 15.67
CA LYS A 269 -3.31 -6.68 14.73
C LYS A 269 -3.71 -6.39 13.27
N TYR A 270 -5.01 -6.39 12.97
CA TYR A 270 -5.52 -6.01 11.65
C TYR A 270 -5.12 -4.57 11.27
N THR A 271 -5.16 -3.64 12.22
CA THR A 271 -4.76 -2.25 11.98
C THR A 271 -3.29 -2.14 11.65
N GLN A 272 -2.42 -2.89 12.34
CA GLN A 272 -0.99 -2.96 12.06
C GLN A 272 -0.73 -3.49 10.66
N ILE A 273 -1.36 -4.61 10.29
CA ILE A 273 -1.24 -5.24 8.97
C ILE A 273 -1.71 -4.30 7.85
N GLY A 274 -2.88 -3.69 8.00
CA GLY A 274 -3.46 -2.83 6.96
C GLY A 274 -2.69 -1.52 6.75
N ASN A 275 -2.03 -1.01 7.81
CA ASN A 275 -1.16 0.17 7.72
C ASN A 275 0.23 -0.14 7.17
N ALA A 276 0.67 -1.39 7.24
CA ALA A 276 2.01 -1.75 6.81
C ALA A 276 2.22 -1.60 5.30
N VAL A 277 3.45 -1.31 4.93
CA VAL A 277 3.94 -1.56 3.58
C VAL A 277 4.17 -3.06 3.45
N PRO A 278 3.72 -3.72 2.37
CA PRO A 278 4.02 -5.13 2.15
C PRO A 278 5.52 -5.41 2.21
N CYS A 279 5.93 -6.46 2.94
CA CYS A 279 7.34 -6.68 3.24
C CYS A 279 8.21 -6.87 1.98
N ASN A 280 7.72 -7.65 0.99
CA ASN A 280 8.48 -7.88 -0.24
C ASN A 280 8.63 -6.61 -1.08
N MET A 281 7.58 -5.77 -1.16
CA MET A 281 7.65 -4.47 -1.83
C MET A 281 8.62 -3.52 -1.12
N ALA A 282 8.60 -3.48 0.22
CA ALA A 282 9.53 -2.67 1.01
C ALA A 282 10.97 -3.16 0.83
N LYS A 283 11.18 -4.49 0.78
CA LYS A 283 12.48 -5.12 0.53
C LYS A 283 13.05 -4.69 -0.82
N ALA A 284 12.25 -4.73 -1.90
CA ALA A 284 12.71 -4.33 -3.23
C ALA A 284 13.22 -2.87 -3.23
N VAL A 285 12.44 -1.94 -2.65
CA VAL A 285 12.83 -0.53 -2.57
C VAL A 285 14.07 -0.34 -1.70
N ALA A 286 14.10 -0.96 -0.52
CA ALA A 286 15.22 -0.81 0.41
C ALA A 286 16.52 -1.41 -0.15
N THR A 287 16.46 -2.60 -0.74
CA THR A 287 17.64 -3.25 -1.36
C THR A 287 18.25 -2.35 -2.43
N ARG A 288 17.43 -1.77 -3.31
CA ARG A 288 17.94 -0.86 -4.34
C ARG A 288 18.66 0.34 -3.75
N VAL A 289 18.09 0.97 -2.73
CA VAL A 289 18.70 2.15 -2.09
C VAL A 289 20.00 1.77 -1.37
N ILE A 290 20.03 0.61 -0.71
CA ILE A 290 21.23 0.08 -0.03
C ILE A 290 22.34 -0.19 -1.04
N ASN A 291 22.06 -0.84 -2.17
CA ASN A 291 23.07 -1.13 -3.20
C ASN A 291 23.67 0.15 -3.78
N VAL A 292 22.85 1.20 -3.94
CA VAL A 292 23.38 2.52 -4.37
C VAL A 292 24.27 3.14 -3.28
N LEU A 293 23.87 3.05 -2.00
CA LEU A 293 24.70 3.57 -0.89
C LEU A 293 26.02 2.86 -0.75
N ASN A 294 26.06 1.56 -1.03
CA ASN A 294 27.26 0.73 -1.00
C ASN A 294 28.15 0.90 -2.25
N GLY A 295 27.68 1.63 -3.28
CA GLY A 295 28.38 1.76 -4.56
C GLY A 295 28.31 0.50 -5.45
N GLU A 296 27.42 -0.44 -5.12
CA GLU A 296 27.19 -1.68 -5.89
C GLU A 296 26.36 -1.39 -7.16
N GLU A 297 25.56 -0.34 -7.11
CA GLU A 297 24.72 0.09 -8.23
C GLU A 297 24.78 1.62 -8.39
N ASN A 298 24.68 2.08 -9.63
CA ASN A 298 24.66 3.51 -9.95
C ASN A 298 23.26 4.10 -9.94
N VAL A 299 23.15 5.40 -9.63
CA VAL A 299 21.91 6.16 -9.83
C VAL A 299 21.68 6.39 -11.32
N ILE A 300 20.56 5.93 -11.83
CA ILE A 300 20.10 6.24 -13.19
C ILE A 300 19.30 7.54 -13.10
N PHE A 301 19.63 8.52 -13.93
CA PHE A 301 18.93 9.80 -13.98
C PHE A 301 17.97 9.85 -15.15
N LYS A 302 16.87 10.59 -15.00
CA LYS A 302 15.99 10.91 -16.13
C LYS A 302 16.79 11.77 -17.13
N PRO A 303 16.58 11.57 -18.46
CA PRO A 303 17.14 12.47 -19.44
C PRO A 303 16.74 13.92 -19.10
N THR A 304 17.69 14.84 -19.10
CA THR A 304 17.40 16.25 -19.06
C THR A 304 16.62 16.58 -20.34
N GLU A 305 15.39 17.06 -20.21
CA GLU A 305 14.73 17.72 -21.34
C GLU A 305 15.57 18.93 -21.66
N HIS A 306 16.49 18.81 -22.61
CA HIS A 306 17.05 19.96 -23.28
C HIS A 306 15.89 20.66 -23.95
N ASN A 307 15.55 21.86 -23.51
CA ASN A 307 14.63 22.74 -24.20
C ASN A 307 15.06 22.82 -25.66
N LEU A 308 14.32 22.22 -26.57
CA LEU A 308 14.45 22.32 -28.03
C LEU A 308 14.17 23.75 -28.54
N PHE A 309 14.25 24.78 -27.68
CA PHE A 309 13.95 26.18 -27.99
C PHE A 309 15.16 27.10 -27.94
N ASP A 310 16.40 26.61 -27.87
CA ASP A 310 17.62 27.42 -28.03
C ASP A 310 18.14 27.35 -29.47
N PHE A 311 17.25 27.56 -30.45
CA PHE A 311 17.63 27.91 -31.81
C PHE A 311 16.90 29.17 -32.24
N SER A 312 17.38 30.33 -31.80
CA SER A 312 17.20 31.54 -32.59
C SER A 312 18.10 32.63 -32.00
N TYR A 313 18.98 33.05 -32.83
CA TYR A 313 19.66 34.30 -33.09
C TYR A 313 21.17 34.09 -33.25
N ALA A 314 21.55 33.52 -34.38
CA ALA A 314 22.81 33.88 -35.01
C ALA A 314 22.46 34.92 -36.08
N GLU A 315 22.97 36.10 -35.88
CA GLU A 315 22.84 37.27 -36.74
C GLU A 315 23.32 37.01 -38.18
N SER A 316 22.61 37.56 -39.11
CA SER A 316 23.16 38.20 -40.32
C SER A 316 22.34 39.45 -40.64
#